data_cd5fac5bfa5bf37bdd6719f00ae768ff
#
_entry.id   cd5fac5bfa5bf37bdd6719f00ae768ff
#
_cell.length_a   1.000
_cell.length_b   1.000
_cell.length_c   1.000
_cell.angle_alpha   90.00
_cell.angle_beta   90.00
_cell.angle_gamma   90.00
#
_symmetry.space_group_name_H-M   'P 1'
#
loop_
_entity.id
_entity.type
_entity.pdbx_description
1 polymer ?
#
loop_
_entity_poly.entity_id
_entity_poly.type
_entity_poly.pdbx_seq_one_letter_code
_entity_poly.pdbx_strand_id
1 'polypeptide(L)'
;MMRKVLLAVAATSAFYMGAAQAISADFSAGEHFTELSAGLGTQGSGLAFNGSWARSDHNGELGSLGATFGLPLGPFNAYVGGKALYLSPEDGSNGAAAALGGGLSWQALPSLSFYGEAYGAPESLTSGSKSYMEAKAGARYTVFKPLSVDAGYRLIEMKGAHDDRNEKLADGWYVGAGLSF
;
A
#
# COMPACT_ATOMS: atom_id res chain seq x y z
N MET A 1 -12.95 15.30 -20.87
CA MET A 1 -13.98 15.45 -19.82
C MET A 1 -14.45 14.13 -19.21
N MET A 2 -14.51 13.01 -19.93
CA MET A 2 -14.99 11.70 -19.43
C MET A 2 -14.13 11.07 -18.32
N ARG A 3 -12.80 11.30 -18.28
CA ARG A 3 -11.90 10.73 -17.24
C ARG A 3 -12.16 11.27 -15.83
N LYS A 4 -12.61 12.53 -15.70
CA LYS A 4 -12.92 13.13 -14.39
C LYS A 4 -14.25 12.66 -13.82
N VAL A 5 -15.18 12.24 -14.67
CA VAL A 5 -16.50 11.72 -14.25
C VAL A 5 -16.38 10.27 -13.73
N LEU A 6 -15.51 9.45 -14.29
CA LEU A 6 -15.27 8.07 -13.84
C LEU A 6 -14.67 8.01 -12.41
N LEU A 7 -13.78 8.94 -12.06
CA LEU A 7 -13.23 9.05 -10.70
C LEU A 7 -14.28 9.49 -9.68
N ALA A 8 -15.21 10.37 -10.06
CA ALA A 8 -16.29 10.82 -9.18
C ALA A 8 -17.35 9.73 -8.95
N VAL A 9 -17.64 8.89 -9.94
CA VAL A 9 -18.60 7.78 -9.82
C VAL A 9 -18.02 6.64 -8.98
N ALA A 10 -16.72 6.36 -9.06
CA ALA A 10 -16.06 5.37 -8.21
C ALA A 10 -16.04 5.80 -6.73
N ALA A 11 -15.91 7.09 -6.45
CA ALA A 11 -15.94 7.62 -5.08
C ALA A 11 -17.37 7.59 -4.48
N THR A 12 -18.41 7.81 -5.26
CA THR A 12 -19.80 7.83 -4.76
C THR A 12 -20.38 6.44 -4.52
N SER A 13 -19.96 5.41 -5.26
CA SER A 13 -20.44 4.04 -5.05
C SER A 13 -19.89 3.37 -3.78
N ALA A 14 -18.79 3.84 -3.24
CA ALA A 14 -18.21 3.34 -1.99
C ALA A 14 -19.04 3.70 -0.74
N PHE A 15 -19.92 4.71 -0.82
CA PHE A 15 -20.74 5.15 0.32
C PHE A 15 -22.04 4.37 0.53
N TYR A 16 -22.42 3.45 -0.36
CA TYR A 16 -23.68 2.71 -0.27
C TYR A 16 -23.58 1.29 0.28
N MET A 17 -22.39 0.82 0.66
CA MET A 17 -22.25 -0.48 1.31
C MET A 17 -22.48 -0.34 2.83
N GLY A 18 -23.72 -0.44 3.24
CA GLY A 18 -24.12 -0.45 4.65
C GLY A 18 -23.71 -1.73 5.36
N ALA A 19 -22.50 -1.79 5.81
CA ALA A 19 -22.00 -2.52 6.96
C ALA A 19 -20.84 -1.67 7.48
N ALA A 20 -20.66 -1.60 8.80
CA ALA A 20 -19.61 -0.82 9.44
C ALA A 20 -18.19 -1.30 9.01
N GLN A 21 -17.83 -1.02 7.78
CA GLN A 21 -16.49 -1.26 7.26
C GLN A 21 -15.67 0.00 7.50
N ALA A 22 -14.59 -0.16 8.24
CA ALA A 22 -13.64 0.92 8.44
C ALA A 22 -13.14 1.39 7.07
N ILE A 23 -13.28 2.67 6.80
CA ILE A 23 -12.74 3.32 5.61
C ILE A 23 -11.47 4.03 6.04
N SER A 24 -10.39 3.83 5.32
CA SER A 24 -9.14 4.55 5.56
C SER A 24 -8.67 5.27 4.30
N ALA A 25 -8.02 6.40 4.53
CA ALA A 25 -7.26 7.12 3.50
C ALA A 25 -5.97 7.59 4.14
N ASP A 26 -4.85 7.28 3.52
CA ASP A 26 -3.53 7.61 4.04
C ASP A 26 -2.71 8.31 2.94
N PHE A 27 -1.94 9.32 3.34
CA PHE A 27 -0.95 9.99 2.52
C PHE A 27 0.41 9.86 3.19
N SER A 28 1.44 9.49 2.44
CA SER A 28 2.81 9.44 2.94
C SER A 28 3.78 10.09 1.96
N ALA A 29 4.81 10.71 2.51
CA ALA A 29 5.89 11.32 1.77
C ALA A 29 7.24 10.84 2.33
N GLY A 30 8.09 10.34 1.47
CA GLY A 30 9.47 9.94 1.77
C GLY A 30 10.48 10.84 1.07
N GLU A 31 11.76 10.49 1.17
CA GLU A 31 12.84 11.28 0.59
C GLU A 31 12.73 11.42 -0.93
N HIS A 32 12.22 10.38 -1.62
CA HIS A 32 12.14 10.34 -3.09
C HIS A 32 10.82 9.76 -3.60
N PHE A 33 9.78 9.71 -2.77
CA PHE A 33 8.49 9.20 -3.18
C PHE A 33 7.33 9.83 -2.41
N THR A 34 6.17 9.84 -3.04
CA THR A 34 4.88 10.14 -2.41
C THR A 34 3.90 9.00 -2.68
N GLU A 35 3.03 8.72 -1.72
CA GLU A 35 1.99 7.70 -1.85
C GLU A 35 0.67 8.20 -1.31
N LEU A 36 -0.39 7.91 -2.04
CA LEU A 36 -1.76 8.03 -1.60
C LEU A 36 -2.39 6.63 -1.58
N SER A 37 -3.01 6.26 -0.47
CA SER A 37 -3.72 4.98 -0.36
C SER A 37 -5.10 5.15 0.24
N ALA A 38 -5.98 4.22 -0.11
CA ALA A 38 -7.32 4.11 0.46
C ALA A 38 -7.65 2.65 0.72
N GLY A 39 -8.45 2.39 1.75
CA GLY A 39 -8.82 1.03 2.12
C GLY A 39 -10.22 0.93 2.70
N LEU A 40 -10.75 -0.29 2.61
CA LEU A 40 -12.02 -0.70 3.17
C LEU A 40 -11.78 -1.94 4.05
N GLY A 41 -12.15 -1.89 5.32
CA GLY A 41 -11.96 -3.01 6.25
C GLY A 41 -10.52 -3.19 6.75
N THR A 42 -9.61 -2.25 6.53
CA THR A 42 -8.17 -2.38 6.83
C THR A 42 -7.82 -2.37 8.32
N GLN A 43 -8.77 -2.08 9.20
CA GLN A 43 -8.56 -2.03 10.66
C GLN A 43 -9.27 -3.15 11.43
N GLY A 44 -9.94 -4.04 10.72
CA GLY A 44 -10.74 -5.10 11.34
C GLY A 44 -10.18 -6.49 11.11
N SER A 45 -10.95 -7.46 11.58
CA SER A 45 -10.80 -8.86 11.23
C SER A 45 -11.57 -9.17 9.95
N GLY A 46 -11.07 -10.10 9.16
CA GLY A 46 -11.72 -10.54 7.94
C GLY A 46 -11.18 -9.90 6.67
N LEU A 47 -12.03 -9.83 5.66
CA LEU A 47 -11.62 -9.36 4.32
C LEU A 47 -11.50 -7.84 4.29
N ALA A 48 -10.42 -7.36 3.72
CA ALA A 48 -10.15 -5.94 3.46
C ALA A 48 -9.67 -5.74 2.02
N PHE A 49 -10.00 -4.58 1.46
CA PHE A 49 -9.54 -4.15 0.13
C PHE A 49 -8.77 -2.85 0.26
N ASN A 50 -7.71 -2.72 -0.50
CA ASN A 50 -6.91 -1.51 -0.54
C ASN A 50 -6.51 -1.15 -1.97
N GLY A 51 -6.29 0.12 -2.20
CA GLY A 51 -5.71 0.65 -3.41
C GLY A 51 -4.68 1.70 -3.05
N SER A 52 -3.58 1.76 -3.78
CA SER A 52 -2.58 2.80 -3.61
C SER A 52 -2.05 3.29 -4.95
N TRP A 53 -1.58 4.51 -4.92
CA TRP A 53 -0.83 5.13 -5.99
C TRP A 53 0.40 5.78 -5.39
N ALA A 54 1.56 5.37 -5.86
CA ALA A 54 2.85 5.88 -5.45
C ALA A 54 3.57 6.48 -6.65
N ARG A 55 4.25 7.58 -6.43
CA ARG A 55 5.08 8.25 -7.41
C ARG A 55 6.48 8.43 -6.84
N SER A 56 7.48 8.03 -7.63
CA SER A 56 8.89 8.31 -7.36
C SER A 56 9.33 9.54 -8.15
N ASP A 57 10.25 10.31 -7.58
CA ASP A 57 10.77 11.52 -8.24
C ASP A 57 11.61 11.21 -9.48
N HIS A 58 12.14 9.98 -9.59
CA HIS A 58 13.10 9.59 -10.63
C HIS A 58 12.79 8.24 -11.31
N ASN A 59 11.83 7.47 -10.82
CA ASN A 59 11.64 6.08 -11.25
C ASN A 59 10.20 5.74 -11.67
N GLY A 60 9.34 6.75 -11.88
CA GLY A 60 8.00 6.55 -12.41
C GLY A 60 6.91 6.36 -11.36
N GLU A 61 5.83 5.69 -11.74
CA GLU A 61 4.60 5.57 -10.96
C GLU A 61 4.22 4.10 -10.74
N LEU A 62 3.62 3.82 -9.59
CA LEU A 62 3.12 2.51 -9.21
C LEU A 62 1.67 2.63 -8.74
N GLY A 63 0.76 1.98 -9.44
CA GLY A 63 -0.61 1.77 -8.98
C GLY A 63 -0.79 0.37 -8.40
N SER A 64 -1.53 0.21 -7.30
CA SER A 64 -1.85 -1.10 -6.75
C SER A 64 -3.31 -1.24 -6.34
N LEU A 65 -3.83 -2.47 -6.46
CA LEU A 65 -5.11 -2.89 -5.90
C LEU A 65 -4.91 -4.22 -5.19
N GLY A 66 -5.31 -4.31 -3.93
CA GLY A 66 -5.08 -5.48 -3.10
C GLY A 66 -6.31 -5.93 -2.33
N ALA A 67 -6.28 -7.20 -1.95
CA ALA A 67 -7.20 -7.82 -1.02
C ALA A 67 -6.41 -8.58 0.04
N THR A 68 -6.78 -8.41 1.30
CA THR A 68 -6.12 -9.02 2.45
C THR A 68 -7.16 -9.66 3.38
N PHE A 69 -6.73 -10.66 4.13
CA PHE A 69 -7.54 -11.26 5.17
C PHE A 69 -6.82 -11.12 6.51
N GLY A 70 -7.44 -10.40 7.43
CA GLY A 70 -6.89 -10.08 8.75
C GLY A 70 -7.37 -11.04 9.84
N LEU A 71 -6.47 -11.37 10.75
CA LEU A 71 -6.67 -12.22 11.91
C LEU A 71 -6.22 -11.46 13.17
N PRO A 72 -7.15 -11.10 14.07
CA PRO A 72 -6.80 -10.49 15.35
C PRO A 72 -6.22 -11.54 16.29
N LEU A 73 -5.06 -11.26 16.87
CA LEU A 73 -4.32 -12.13 17.79
C LEU A 73 -4.01 -11.36 19.10
N GLY A 74 -5.05 -10.97 19.82
CA GLY A 74 -4.92 -10.15 21.02
C GLY A 74 -4.42 -8.72 20.68
N PRO A 75 -3.26 -8.28 21.19
CA PRO A 75 -2.71 -6.96 20.85
C PRO A 75 -2.09 -6.90 19.46
N PHE A 76 -2.00 -8.04 18.77
CA PHE A 76 -1.49 -8.16 17.42
C PHE A 76 -2.62 -8.33 16.42
N ASN A 77 -2.40 -7.84 15.21
CA ASN A 77 -3.24 -8.13 14.06
C ASN A 77 -2.34 -8.59 12.92
N ALA A 78 -2.49 -9.84 12.50
CA ALA A 78 -1.77 -10.41 11.37
C ALA A 78 -2.70 -10.45 10.16
N TYR A 79 -2.17 -10.22 8.96
CA TYR A 79 -2.92 -10.36 7.72
C TYR A 79 -2.06 -10.95 6.62
N VAL A 80 -2.73 -11.64 5.72
CA VAL A 80 -2.13 -12.17 4.48
C VAL A 80 -2.99 -11.77 3.30
N GLY A 81 -2.41 -11.66 2.14
CA GLY A 81 -3.17 -11.29 0.95
C GLY A 81 -2.34 -11.17 -0.31
N GLY A 82 -2.96 -10.60 -1.33
CA GLY A 82 -2.33 -10.34 -2.60
C GLY A 82 -2.71 -8.96 -3.13
N LYS A 83 -1.86 -8.44 -4.00
CA LYS A 83 -2.10 -7.20 -4.72
C LYS A 83 -1.70 -7.32 -6.18
N ALA A 84 -2.51 -6.74 -7.04
CA ALA A 84 -2.16 -6.49 -8.44
C ALA A 84 -1.48 -5.14 -8.51
N LEU A 85 -0.38 -5.06 -9.24
CA LEU A 85 0.47 -3.90 -9.40
C LEU A 85 0.53 -3.51 -10.86
N TYR A 86 0.45 -2.23 -11.14
CA TYR A 86 0.72 -1.65 -12.44
C TYR A 86 1.85 -0.64 -12.30
N LEU A 87 2.90 -0.87 -13.05
CA LEU A 87 4.13 -0.10 -13.02
C LEU A 87 4.27 0.68 -14.32
N SER A 88 4.54 1.96 -14.18
CA SER A 88 4.82 2.86 -15.30
C SER A 88 6.15 3.54 -15.02
N PRO A 89 7.30 2.89 -15.32
CA PRO A 89 8.61 3.50 -15.15
C PRO A 89 8.80 4.66 -16.13
N GLU A 90 9.61 5.63 -15.76
CA GLU A 90 9.92 6.79 -16.63
C GLU A 90 10.75 6.36 -17.87
N ASP A 91 11.67 5.43 -17.68
CA ASP A 91 12.52 4.84 -18.72
C ASP A 91 12.25 3.32 -18.81
N GLY A 92 11.30 2.91 -19.68
CA GLY A 92 11.06 1.48 -19.88
C GLY A 92 9.66 1.14 -20.35
N SER A 93 9.37 -0.16 -20.43
CA SER A 93 8.04 -0.68 -20.77
C SER A 93 7.18 -0.78 -19.52
N ASN A 94 5.90 -0.41 -19.64
CA ASN A 94 4.93 -0.63 -18.58
C ASN A 94 4.87 -2.12 -18.19
N GLY A 95 4.82 -2.38 -16.90
CA GLY A 95 4.78 -3.70 -16.33
C GLY A 95 3.55 -3.93 -15.46
N ALA A 96 3.21 -5.18 -15.27
CA ALA A 96 2.20 -5.61 -14.31
C ALA A 96 2.77 -6.75 -13.45
N ALA A 97 2.39 -6.78 -12.18
CA ALA A 97 2.79 -7.86 -11.29
C ALA A 97 1.62 -8.25 -10.37
N ALA A 98 1.62 -9.53 -9.96
CA ALA A 98 0.75 -10.01 -8.90
C ALA A 98 1.63 -10.42 -7.71
N ALA A 99 1.60 -9.63 -6.65
CA ALA A 99 2.39 -9.87 -5.45
C ALA A 99 1.55 -10.55 -4.36
N LEU A 100 2.17 -11.47 -3.64
CA LEU A 100 1.62 -12.11 -2.46
C LEU A 100 2.43 -11.68 -1.24
N GLY A 101 1.76 -11.56 -0.10
CA GLY A 101 2.43 -11.13 1.11
C GLY A 101 1.51 -11.01 2.30
N GLY A 102 1.92 -10.20 3.25
CA GLY A 102 1.16 -9.95 4.45
C GLY A 102 1.89 -9.03 5.40
N GLY A 103 1.31 -8.86 6.57
CA GLY A 103 1.89 -8.01 7.58
C GLY A 103 1.41 -8.34 8.98
N LEU A 104 2.03 -7.66 9.91
CA LEU A 104 1.74 -7.73 11.33
C LEU A 104 1.67 -6.32 11.89
N SER A 105 0.66 -6.03 12.69
CA SER A 105 0.62 -4.83 13.52
C SER A 105 0.51 -5.20 14.99
N TRP A 106 1.12 -4.40 15.85
CA TRP A 106 1.11 -4.54 17.30
C TRP A 106 0.64 -3.25 17.94
N GLN A 107 -0.50 -3.34 18.63
CA GLN A 107 -1.02 -2.23 19.42
C GLN A 107 -0.30 -2.18 20.77
N ALA A 108 0.76 -1.38 20.85
CA ALA A 108 1.58 -1.27 22.06
C ALA A 108 0.88 -0.40 23.14
N LEU A 109 0.17 0.67 22.71
CA LEU A 109 -0.62 1.57 23.55
C LEU A 109 -1.95 1.90 22.84
N PRO A 110 -2.97 2.42 23.54
CA PRO A 110 -4.25 2.78 22.91
C PRO A 110 -4.12 3.72 21.70
N SER A 111 -3.07 4.54 21.67
CA SER A 111 -2.80 5.49 20.58
C SER A 111 -1.53 5.18 19.78
N LEU A 112 -0.74 4.15 20.14
CA LEU A 112 0.51 3.83 19.47
C LEU A 112 0.52 2.38 19.00
N SER A 113 0.73 2.19 17.70
CA SER A 113 0.92 0.88 17.08
C SER A 113 2.21 0.84 16.25
N PHE A 114 2.81 -0.34 16.19
CA PHE A 114 3.90 -0.66 15.28
C PHE A 114 3.38 -1.61 14.21
N TYR A 115 3.91 -1.50 13.00
CA TYR A 115 3.52 -2.37 11.90
C TYR A 115 4.69 -2.72 11.01
N GLY A 116 4.57 -3.85 10.36
CA GLY A 116 5.47 -4.30 9.31
C GLY A 116 4.73 -5.13 8.30
N GLU A 117 5.04 -4.96 7.03
CA GLU A 117 4.47 -5.72 5.92
C GLU A 117 5.52 -6.02 4.86
N ALA A 118 5.33 -7.12 4.17
CA ALA A 118 6.17 -7.48 3.03
C ALA A 118 5.34 -8.18 1.96
N TYR A 119 5.62 -7.85 0.70
CA TYR A 119 5.01 -8.45 -0.48
C TYR A 119 6.10 -8.80 -1.50
N GLY A 120 5.88 -9.87 -2.24
CA GLY A 120 6.78 -10.31 -3.28
C GLY A 120 6.06 -10.93 -4.47
N ALA A 121 6.62 -10.75 -5.65
CA ALA A 121 6.18 -11.41 -6.86
C ALA A 121 7.39 -12.03 -7.57
N PRO A 122 7.39 -13.36 -7.78
CA PRO A 122 8.39 -14.01 -8.59
C PRO A 122 8.20 -13.72 -10.09
N GLU A 123 9.17 -14.04 -10.90
CA GLU A 123 9.16 -13.82 -12.37
C GLU A 123 7.89 -14.35 -13.06
N SER A 124 7.36 -15.47 -12.59
CA SER A 124 6.12 -16.05 -13.13
C SER A 124 4.86 -15.22 -12.92
N LEU A 125 4.90 -14.28 -11.98
CA LEU A 125 3.80 -13.37 -11.62
C LEU A 125 4.11 -11.92 -11.98
N THR A 126 5.15 -11.68 -12.76
CA THR A 126 5.55 -10.34 -13.24
C THR A 126 5.57 -10.30 -14.75
N SER A 127 5.20 -9.16 -15.32
CA SER A 127 5.35 -8.86 -16.74
C SER A 127 6.31 -7.67 -16.87
N GLY A 128 7.40 -7.85 -17.60
CA GLY A 128 8.40 -6.80 -17.79
C GLY A 128 9.49 -6.70 -16.71
N SER A 129 9.45 -7.49 -15.64
CA SER A 129 10.50 -7.56 -14.61
C SER A 129 10.73 -9.00 -14.13
N LYS A 130 11.93 -9.29 -13.59
CA LYS A 130 12.26 -10.62 -13.04
C LYS A 130 11.67 -10.88 -11.66
N SER A 131 11.53 -9.86 -10.84
CA SER A 131 10.91 -9.98 -9.52
C SER A 131 10.55 -8.62 -8.97
N TYR A 132 9.56 -8.61 -8.10
CA TYR A 132 9.14 -7.47 -7.30
C TYR A 132 9.25 -7.82 -5.83
N MET A 133 9.77 -6.91 -5.03
CA MET A 133 9.80 -7.01 -3.57
C MET A 133 9.45 -5.65 -2.97
N GLU A 134 8.56 -5.67 -1.99
CA GLU A 134 8.19 -4.50 -1.20
C GLU A 134 8.22 -4.87 0.27
N ALA A 135 8.77 -3.98 1.08
CA ALA A 135 8.73 -4.06 2.54
C ALA A 135 8.45 -2.67 3.11
N LYS A 136 7.64 -2.61 4.15
CA LYS A 136 7.30 -1.38 4.88
C LYS A 136 7.24 -1.70 6.36
N ALA A 137 7.87 -0.88 7.20
CA ALA A 137 7.79 -0.99 8.66
C ALA A 137 7.77 0.39 9.29
N GLY A 138 7.02 0.55 10.37
CA GLY A 138 6.88 1.85 11.01
C GLY A 138 6.09 1.84 12.30
N ALA A 139 5.89 3.05 12.82
CA ALA A 139 5.05 3.34 13.97
C ALA A 139 3.94 4.31 13.57
N ARG A 140 2.74 4.08 14.07
CA ARG A 140 1.56 4.93 13.86
C ARG A 140 1.04 5.43 15.19
N TYR A 141 0.83 6.73 15.28
CA TYR A 141 0.27 7.39 16.44
C TYR A 141 -1.10 8.01 16.09
N THR A 142 -2.14 7.59 16.80
CA THR A 142 -3.48 8.18 16.68
C THR A 142 -3.53 9.47 17.51
N VAL A 143 -3.57 10.60 16.84
CA VAL A 143 -3.64 11.92 17.47
C VAL A 143 -5.02 12.12 18.11
N PHE A 144 -6.05 11.88 17.34
CA PHE A 144 -7.45 11.79 17.76
C PHE A 144 -8.23 11.07 16.63
N LYS A 145 -9.29 10.36 16.98
CA LYS A 145 -10.12 9.71 15.94
C LYS A 145 -10.83 10.80 15.11
N PRO A 146 -10.72 10.76 13.77
CA PRO A 146 -10.17 9.69 12.92
C PRO A 146 -8.70 9.89 12.47
N LEU A 147 -7.97 10.90 13.00
CA LEU A 147 -6.64 11.31 12.51
C LEU A 147 -5.51 10.50 13.15
N SER A 148 -4.62 9.97 12.33
CA SER A 148 -3.35 9.35 12.72
C SER A 148 -2.18 9.95 11.95
N VAL A 149 -0.98 9.86 12.54
CA VAL A 149 0.29 10.15 11.88
C VAL A 149 1.18 8.93 11.98
N ASP A 150 2.00 8.70 10.99
CA ASP A 150 2.93 7.58 11.00
C ASP A 150 4.30 7.97 10.43
N ALA A 151 5.30 7.23 10.86
CA ALA A 151 6.65 7.33 10.35
C ALA A 151 7.25 5.93 10.26
N GLY A 152 8.10 5.71 9.26
CA GLY A 152 8.68 4.40 9.04
C GLY A 152 9.69 4.39 7.93
N TYR A 153 10.05 3.18 7.52
CA TYR A 153 10.94 2.92 6.40
C TYR A 153 10.23 2.07 5.35
N ARG A 154 10.43 2.40 4.09
CA ARG A 154 9.86 1.66 2.96
C ARG A 154 10.93 1.32 1.94
N LEU A 155 10.87 0.08 1.48
CA LEU A 155 11.68 -0.44 0.40
C LEU A 155 10.76 -0.99 -0.69
N ILE A 156 10.95 -0.55 -1.93
CA ILE A 156 10.35 -1.14 -3.12
C ILE A 156 11.45 -1.36 -4.13
N GLU A 157 11.72 -2.62 -4.43
CA GLU A 157 12.76 -3.04 -5.37
C GLU A 157 12.15 -3.87 -6.50
N MET A 158 12.53 -3.54 -7.72
CA MET A 158 12.26 -4.32 -8.91
C MET A 158 13.57 -4.75 -9.56
N LYS A 159 13.66 -6.02 -9.91
CA LYS A 159 14.78 -6.52 -10.70
C LYS A 159 14.39 -6.53 -12.16
N GLY A 160 15.14 -5.77 -12.97
CA GLY A 160 14.93 -5.69 -14.41
C GLY A 160 15.09 -7.04 -15.12
N ALA A 161 14.41 -7.23 -16.24
CA ALA A 161 14.61 -8.36 -17.14
C ALA A 161 15.78 -8.04 -18.09
N HIS A 162 16.70 -8.99 -18.34
CA HIS A 162 17.80 -8.87 -19.29
C HIS A 162 18.81 -7.72 -19.03
N ASP A 163 19.65 -7.86 -18.01
CA ASP A 163 20.77 -6.93 -17.69
C ASP A 163 20.37 -5.48 -17.38
N ASP A 164 19.09 -5.18 -17.27
CA ASP A 164 18.61 -3.89 -16.81
C ASP A 164 18.87 -3.73 -15.30
N ARG A 165 19.23 -2.52 -14.90
CA ARG A 165 19.55 -2.16 -13.52
C ARG A 165 18.37 -2.49 -12.59
N ASN A 166 18.70 -2.93 -11.38
CA ASN A 166 17.73 -3.00 -10.29
C ASN A 166 17.18 -1.59 -10.05
N GLU A 167 15.89 -1.41 -10.23
CA GLU A 167 15.20 -0.15 -9.96
C GLU A 167 14.63 -0.17 -8.55
N LYS A 168 15.01 0.83 -7.76
CA LYS A 168 14.43 1.08 -6.45
C LYS A 168 13.44 2.23 -6.57
N LEU A 169 12.16 1.93 -6.56
CA LEU A 169 11.09 2.93 -6.57
C LEU A 169 10.99 3.69 -5.24
N ALA A 170 11.28 3.03 -4.14
CA ALA A 170 11.35 3.63 -2.83
C ALA A 170 12.43 2.91 -2.02
N ASP A 171 13.30 3.67 -1.37
CA ASP A 171 14.31 3.18 -0.44
C ASP A 171 14.62 4.30 0.54
N GLY A 172 13.83 4.42 1.61
CA GLY A 172 14.04 5.52 2.55
C GLY A 172 12.98 5.65 3.63
N TRP A 173 13.24 6.60 4.49
CA TRP A 173 12.32 7.00 5.54
C TRP A 173 11.12 7.76 4.96
N TYR A 174 9.99 7.64 5.61
CA TYR A 174 8.79 8.38 5.26
C TYR A 174 8.05 8.85 6.51
N VAL A 175 7.25 9.88 6.31
CA VAL A 175 6.23 10.34 7.25
C VAL A 175 4.88 10.34 6.55
N GLY A 176 3.83 10.10 7.30
CA GLY A 176 2.48 10.03 6.76
C GLY A 176 1.42 10.55 7.71
N ALA A 177 0.26 10.79 7.13
CA ALA A 177 -0.96 11.09 7.87
C ALA A 177 -2.12 10.28 7.29
N GLY A 178 -2.99 9.78 8.15
CA GLY A 178 -4.12 8.96 7.76
C GLY A 178 -5.40 9.33 8.47
N LEU A 179 -6.50 9.07 7.81
CA LEU A 179 -7.85 9.18 8.34
C LEU A 179 -8.49 7.78 8.32
N SER A 180 -9.12 7.38 9.43
CA SER A 180 -9.85 6.11 9.50
C SER A 180 -11.16 6.27 10.26
N PHE A 181 -12.26 5.86 9.62
CA PHE A 181 -13.64 6.01 10.08
C PHE A 181 -14.27 4.66 10.38
#